data_3737826213a512cf88bb9035904d3b60
#
_entry.id   3737826213a512cf88bb9035904d3b60
#
_cell.length_a   1.000
_cell.length_b   1.000
_cell.length_c   1.000
_cell.angle_alpha   90.00
_cell.angle_beta   90.00
_cell.angle_gamma   90.00
#
_symmetry.space_group_name_H-M   'P 1'
#
loop_
_entity.id
_entity.type
_entity.pdbx_description
1 polymer ?
#
loop_
_entity_poly.entity_id
_entity_poly.type
_entity_poly.pdbx_seq_one_letter_code
_entity_poly.pdbx_strand_id
1 'polypeptide(L)'
;SLRLDPSHSGSNYYYARLLMNEGRRIQYLFAALAAVALENNSPRAKQEVGNIEYVFETFGKRNGAAKVGKMAANDSLLGSAEAALEALAANGKNAKSNPGGYLQFNKRIECLLGTLPMLEQMDDEFTKTVYLDAFAKLKGENLGVALSRIVYAASGDRESTSWCEKNKRKVEACLKIMARERIRHDN
;
A
#
# COMPACT_ATOMS: atom_id res chain seq x y z
N SER A 1 -6.07 17.47 8.05
CA SER A 1 -5.00 17.84 7.11
C SER A 1 -5.05 16.99 5.84
N LEU A 2 -5.15 15.66 5.89
CA LEU A 2 -5.14 14.79 4.69
C LEU A 2 -6.27 15.05 3.68
N ARG A 3 -7.44 15.52 4.11
CA ARG A 3 -8.50 15.95 3.18
C ARG A 3 -8.15 17.23 2.41
N LEU A 4 -7.32 18.08 3.01
CA LEU A 4 -6.88 19.34 2.41
C LEU A 4 -5.62 19.15 1.58
N ASP A 5 -4.71 18.32 2.06
CA ASP A 5 -3.43 18.00 1.41
C ASP A 5 -3.10 16.50 1.58
N PRO A 6 -3.62 15.66 0.69
CA PRO A 6 -3.30 14.23 0.71
C PRO A 6 -1.87 13.93 0.28
N SER A 7 -1.15 14.89 -0.31
CA SER A 7 0.25 14.74 -0.70
C SER A 7 1.22 14.91 0.47
N HIS A 8 0.76 15.38 1.64
CA HIS A 8 1.63 15.58 2.79
C HIS A 8 2.07 14.25 3.42
N SER A 9 3.30 13.81 3.12
CA SER A 9 3.86 12.53 3.56
C SER A 9 3.77 12.33 5.07
N GLY A 10 4.12 13.35 5.86
CA GLY A 10 4.03 13.30 7.31
C GLY A 10 2.64 12.98 7.84
N SER A 11 1.58 13.59 7.28
CA SER A 11 0.21 13.29 7.67
C SER A 11 -0.19 11.86 7.32
N ASN A 12 0.26 11.33 6.17
CA ASN A 12 0.04 9.95 5.78
C ASN A 12 0.73 8.98 6.76
N TYR A 13 1.96 9.26 7.20
CA TYR A 13 2.65 8.45 8.22
C TYR A 13 1.92 8.44 9.57
N TYR A 14 1.49 9.61 10.06
CA TYR A 14 0.75 9.67 11.32
C TYR A 14 -0.57 8.92 11.24
N TYR A 15 -1.28 9.06 10.13
CA TYR A 15 -2.53 8.34 9.92
C TYR A 15 -2.31 6.83 9.79
N ALA A 16 -1.28 6.39 9.08
CA ALA A 16 -0.90 4.99 9.01
C ALA A 16 -0.65 4.42 10.42
N ARG A 17 0.09 5.12 11.27
CA ARG A 17 0.32 4.68 12.65
C ARG A 17 -0.94 4.57 13.48
N LEU A 18 -1.87 5.51 13.32
CA LEU A 18 -3.18 5.44 13.97
C LEU A 18 -3.92 4.17 13.54
N LEU A 19 -4.01 3.93 12.24
CA LEU A 19 -4.67 2.76 11.66
C LEU A 19 -4.03 1.45 12.12
N MET A 20 -2.71 1.40 12.22
CA MET A 20 -1.98 0.25 12.75
C MET A 20 -2.35 -0.04 14.20
N ASN A 21 -2.42 0.99 15.04
CA ASN A 21 -2.81 0.86 16.45
C ASN A 21 -4.27 0.40 16.62
N GLU A 22 -5.14 0.80 15.70
CA GLU A 22 -6.55 0.38 15.64
C GLU A 22 -6.73 -1.02 15.03
N GLY A 23 -5.66 -1.65 14.52
CA GLY A 23 -5.73 -2.95 13.86
C GLY A 23 -6.35 -2.91 12.45
N ARG A 24 -6.48 -1.74 11.86
CA ARG A 24 -7.05 -1.50 10.52
C ARG A 24 -6.01 -1.73 9.44
N ARG A 25 -5.58 -2.98 9.26
CA ARG A 25 -4.41 -3.37 8.47
C ARG A 25 -4.49 -2.96 7.00
N ILE A 26 -5.64 -3.10 6.35
CA ILE A 26 -5.80 -2.75 4.92
C ILE A 26 -5.69 -1.24 4.72
N GLN A 27 -6.40 -0.46 5.54
CA GLN A 27 -6.32 1.00 5.47
C GLN A 27 -4.91 1.50 5.80
N TYR A 28 -4.25 0.85 6.78
CA TYR A 28 -2.84 1.09 7.07
C TYR A 28 -1.96 0.92 5.84
N LEU A 29 -2.13 -0.18 5.09
CA LEU A 29 -1.32 -0.43 3.89
C LEU A 29 -1.46 0.69 2.86
N PHE A 30 -2.67 1.17 2.59
CA PHE A 30 -2.86 2.30 1.66
C PHE A 30 -2.18 3.58 2.15
N ALA A 31 -2.36 3.94 3.43
CA ALA A 31 -1.75 5.12 4.00
C ALA A 31 -0.22 5.05 4.04
N ALA A 32 0.34 3.90 4.42
CA ALA A 32 1.78 3.66 4.48
C ALA A 32 2.42 3.65 3.08
N LEU A 33 1.80 3.01 2.10
CA LEU A 33 2.27 3.03 0.71
C LEU A 33 2.27 4.44 0.13
N ALA A 34 1.22 5.24 0.39
CA ALA A 34 1.17 6.64 -0.01
C ALA A 34 2.30 7.45 0.66
N ALA A 35 2.49 7.30 1.97
CA ALA A 35 3.53 7.98 2.71
C ALA A 35 4.93 7.70 2.15
N VAL A 36 5.25 6.41 1.94
CA VAL A 36 6.56 6.00 1.42
C VAL A 36 6.76 6.45 -0.03
N ALA A 37 5.74 6.35 -0.88
CA ALA A 37 5.86 6.80 -2.27
C ALA A 37 6.16 8.29 -2.36
N LEU A 38 5.52 9.11 -1.51
CA LEU A 38 5.71 10.57 -1.49
C LEU A 38 7.03 11.02 -0.83
N GLU A 39 7.67 10.16 -0.03
CA GLU A 39 8.92 10.49 0.69
C GLU A 39 9.86 9.26 0.72
N ASN A 40 10.21 8.74 -0.45
CA ASN A 40 10.93 7.46 -0.58
C ASN A 40 12.41 7.47 -0.18
N ASN A 41 13.01 8.64 0.02
CA ASN A 41 14.46 8.78 0.30
C ASN A 41 14.78 9.05 1.80
N SER A 42 13.81 8.93 2.69
CA SER A 42 14.02 9.21 4.12
C SER A 42 14.32 7.93 4.92
N PRO A 43 15.03 8.04 6.06
CA PRO A 43 15.18 6.92 6.99
C PRO A 43 13.85 6.37 7.48
N ARG A 44 12.84 7.24 7.61
CA ARG A 44 11.48 6.88 8.00
C ARG A 44 10.81 6.02 6.93
N ALA A 45 10.98 6.34 5.66
CA ALA A 45 10.47 5.55 4.55
C ALA A 45 11.06 4.14 4.56
N LYS A 46 12.36 4.01 4.79
CA LYS A 46 13.03 2.70 4.91
C LYS A 46 12.45 1.85 6.03
N GLN A 47 12.22 2.44 7.20
CA GLN A 47 11.60 1.73 8.33
C GLN A 47 10.17 1.32 7.98
N GLU A 48 9.41 2.19 7.30
CA GLU A 48 8.01 1.94 6.97
C GLU A 48 7.85 0.82 5.93
N VAL A 49 8.79 0.64 5.00
CA VAL A 49 8.80 -0.55 4.12
C VAL A 49 8.87 -1.83 4.93
N GLY A 50 9.71 -1.90 5.96
CA GLY A 50 9.77 -3.05 6.86
C GLY A 50 8.44 -3.29 7.60
N ASN A 51 7.76 -2.24 8.03
CA ASN A 51 6.44 -2.34 8.66
C ASN A 51 5.38 -2.84 7.67
N ILE A 52 5.38 -2.36 6.43
CA ILE A 52 4.50 -2.82 5.35
C ILE A 52 4.71 -4.32 5.10
N GLU A 53 5.97 -4.77 4.96
CA GLU A 53 6.29 -6.18 4.78
C GLU A 53 5.81 -7.03 5.95
N TYR A 54 6.05 -6.57 7.19
CA TYR A 54 5.55 -7.23 8.40
C TYR A 54 4.04 -7.37 8.40
N VAL A 55 3.28 -6.31 8.06
CA VAL A 55 1.82 -6.37 7.98
C VAL A 55 1.37 -7.38 6.94
N PHE A 56 1.96 -7.39 5.74
CA PHE A 56 1.66 -8.40 4.73
C PHE A 56 1.93 -9.83 5.23
N GLU A 57 2.97 -10.04 6.02
CA GLU A 57 3.26 -11.36 6.61
C GLU A 57 2.26 -11.79 7.67
N THR A 58 1.65 -10.83 8.39
CA THR A 58 0.67 -11.14 9.43
C THR A 58 -0.64 -11.69 8.87
N PHE A 59 -1.01 -11.34 7.61
CA PHE A 59 -2.17 -11.95 6.96
C PHE A 59 -2.05 -13.48 6.82
N GLY A 60 -0.84 -14.02 6.73
CA GLY A 60 -0.62 -15.48 6.64
C GLY A 60 -0.47 -16.21 7.98
N LYS A 61 -0.58 -15.52 9.10
CA LYS A 61 -0.37 -16.10 10.44
C LYS A 61 -1.65 -15.96 11.28
N ARG A 62 -2.56 -16.95 11.20
CA ARG A 62 -3.81 -16.98 11.99
C ARG A 62 -3.63 -16.74 13.50
N ASN A 63 -2.43 -16.99 14.05
CA ASN A 63 -2.12 -16.83 15.47
C ASN A 63 -1.57 -15.44 15.84
N GLY A 64 -1.30 -14.56 14.90
CA GLY A 64 -0.83 -13.19 15.17
C GLY A 64 -1.96 -12.18 15.41
N ALA A 65 -3.18 -12.51 15.03
CA ALA A 65 -4.34 -11.63 15.13
C ALA A 65 -4.79 -11.33 16.57
N ALA A 66 -4.33 -12.08 17.56
CA ALA A 66 -4.75 -11.90 18.97
C ALA A 66 -4.16 -10.67 19.65
N LYS A 67 -3.15 -10.00 19.06
CA LYS A 67 -2.53 -8.79 19.62
C LYS A 67 -2.76 -7.51 18.81
N VAL A 68 -3.22 -7.63 17.58
CA VAL A 68 -3.67 -6.48 16.78
C VAL A 68 -5.15 -6.33 17.10
N GLY A 69 -5.51 -5.28 17.81
CA GLY A 69 -6.78 -5.05 18.48
C GLY A 69 -8.00 -5.74 17.85
N LYS A 70 -9.00 -6.06 18.66
CA LYS A 70 -10.26 -6.65 18.20
C LYS A 70 -10.80 -5.80 17.03
N MET A 71 -10.46 -6.21 15.81
CA MET A 71 -11.07 -5.60 14.63
C MET A 71 -12.57 -5.77 14.72
N ALA A 72 -13.28 -4.73 14.35
CA ALA A 72 -14.71 -4.79 14.22
C ALA A 72 -15.07 -5.98 13.31
N ALA A 73 -15.56 -7.03 13.93
CA ALA A 73 -16.04 -8.25 13.26
C ALA A 73 -17.24 -7.97 12.31
N ASN A 74 -17.59 -6.71 12.12
CA ASN A 74 -18.81 -6.28 11.45
C ASN A 74 -18.61 -5.81 10.01
N ASP A 75 -17.36 -5.79 9.49
CA ASP A 75 -17.16 -5.42 8.08
C ASP A 75 -16.80 -6.67 7.25
N SER A 76 -17.81 -7.33 6.72
CA SER A 76 -17.66 -8.54 5.89
C SER A 76 -16.81 -8.28 4.62
N LEU A 77 -16.77 -7.04 4.15
CA LEU A 77 -16.01 -6.64 2.97
C LEU A 77 -14.51 -6.53 3.26
N LEU A 78 -14.14 -5.97 4.41
CA LEU A 78 -12.75 -6.00 4.90
C LEU A 78 -12.29 -7.43 5.14
N GLY A 79 -13.13 -8.27 5.72
CA GLY A 79 -12.86 -9.69 5.90
C GLY A 79 -12.58 -10.42 4.59
N SER A 80 -13.31 -10.10 3.52
CA SER A 80 -13.09 -10.68 2.19
C SER A 80 -11.77 -10.22 1.57
N ALA A 81 -11.43 -8.94 1.71
CA ALA A 81 -10.16 -8.40 1.23
C ALA A 81 -8.97 -8.97 2.04
N GLU A 82 -9.12 -9.10 3.36
CA GLU A 82 -8.12 -9.76 4.22
C GLU A 82 -7.94 -11.23 3.84
N ALA A 83 -9.02 -11.97 3.60
CA ALA A 83 -8.96 -13.37 3.17
C ALA A 83 -8.21 -13.54 1.84
N ALA A 84 -8.37 -12.61 0.89
CA ALA A 84 -7.60 -12.63 -0.36
C ALA A 84 -6.10 -12.45 -0.12
N LEU A 85 -5.71 -11.54 0.77
CA LEU A 85 -4.30 -11.34 1.16
C LEU A 85 -3.76 -12.53 1.96
N GLU A 86 -4.58 -13.14 2.82
CA GLU A 86 -4.22 -14.36 3.55
C GLU A 86 -3.96 -15.55 2.61
N ALA A 87 -4.83 -15.74 1.61
CA ALA A 87 -4.66 -16.79 0.61
C ALA A 87 -3.36 -16.62 -0.19
N LEU A 88 -3.02 -15.38 -0.56
CA LEU A 88 -1.75 -15.08 -1.22
C LEU A 88 -0.54 -15.39 -0.33
N ALA A 89 -0.61 -14.99 0.95
CA ALA A 89 0.46 -15.25 1.91
C ALA A 89 0.65 -16.75 2.18
N ALA A 90 -0.43 -17.53 2.21
CA ALA A 90 -0.40 -18.98 2.37
C ALA A 90 0.25 -19.68 1.16
N ASN A 91 -0.10 -19.26 -0.06
CA ASN A 91 0.47 -19.81 -1.29
C ASN A 91 1.98 -19.52 -1.44
N GLY A 92 2.44 -18.36 -0.94
CA GLY A 92 3.86 -18.01 -0.94
C GLY A 92 4.74 -18.92 -0.06
N LYS A 93 4.17 -19.53 0.99
CA LYS A 93 4.91 -20.45 1.89
C LYS A 93 5.16 -21.81 1.28
N ASN A 94 4.32 -22.26 0.33
CA ASN A 94 4.42 -23.56 -0.31
C ASN A 94 5.35 -23.56 -1.53
N ALA A 95 5.78 -22.40 -2.00
CA ALA A 95 6.76 -22.30 -3.06
C ALA A 95 8.15 -22.64 -2.48
N LYS A 96 8.73 -23.79 -2.88
CA LYS A 96 10.09 -24.21 -2.52
C LYS A 96 11.17 -23.19 -2.93
N SER A 97 10.86 -22.25 -3.76
CA SER A 97 11.59 -21.03 -4.05
C SER A 97 10.78 -19.87 -3.47
N ASN A 98 11.05 -19.50 -2.22
CA ASN A 98 10.56 -18.25 -1.69
C ASN A 98 11.38 -17.14 -2.35
N PRO A 99 10.92 -16.49 -3.42
CA PRO A 99 11.58 -15.32 -3.95
C PRO A 99 11.32 -14.21 -2.95
N GLY A 100 12.11 -14.18 -1.86
CA GLY A 100 12.11 -13.02 -0.97
C GLY A 100 12.35 -11.75 -1.78
N GLY A 101 12.16 -10.61 -1.14
CA GLY A 101 12.46 -9.34 -1.76
C GLY A 101 11.35 -8.84 -2.72
N TYR A 102 11.78 -8.07 -3.71
CA TYR A 102 10.89 -7.29 -4.57
C TYR A 102 9.76 -8.11 -5.24
N LEU A 103 10.04 -9.29 -5.77
CA LEU A 103 9.02 -10.08 -6.50
C LEU A 103 7.84 -10.45 -5.60
N GLN A 104 8.10 -10.85 -4.36
CA GLN A 104 7.06 -11.15 -3.40
C GLN A 104 6.32 -9.88 -2.98
N PHE A 105 7.05 -8.80 -2.74
CA PHE A 105 6.48 -7.50 -2.43
C PHE A 105 5.53 -7.03 -3.54
N ASN A 106 5.96 -7.08 -4.81
CA ASN A 106 5.13 -6.70 -5.95
C ASN A 106 3.84 -7.52 -6.02
N LYS A 107 3.91 -8.85 -5.85
CA LYS A 107 2.71 -9.70 -5.84
C LYS A 107 1.72 -9.30 -4.74
N ARG A 108 2.21 -8.91 -3.58
CA ARG A 108 1.37 -8.43 -2.47
C ARG A 108 0.69 -7.10 -2.81
N ILE A 109 1.41 -6.17 -3.45
CA ILE A 109 0.82 -4.93 -3.93
C ILE A 109 -0.23 -5.19 -5.01
N GLU A 110 0.04 -6.05 -5.97
CA GLU A 110 -0.93 -6.44 -7.02
C GLU A 110 -2.20 -7.05 -6.40
N CYS A 111 -2.06 -7.92 -5.40
CA CYS A 111 -3.18 -8.49 -4.67
C CYS A 111 -3.98 -7.41 -3.93
N LEU A 112 -3.29 -6.50 -3.22
CA LEU A 112 -3.94 -5.38 -2.54
C LEU A 112 -4.74 -4.52 -3.51
N LEU A 113 -4.16 -4.18 -4.67
CA LEU A 113 -4.87 -3.46 -5.73
C LEU A 113 -6.03 -4.29 -6.32
N GLY A 114 -5.93 -5.61 -6.29
CA GLY A 114 -7.00 -6.53 -6.66
C GLY A 114 -8.24 -6.44 -5.76
N THR A 115 -8.06 -6.05 -4.50
CA THR A 115 -9.18 -5.94 -3.53
C THR A 115 -9.97 -4.63 -3.63
N LEU A 116 -9.50 -3.64 -4.41
CA LEU A 116 -10.14 -2.32 -4.51
C LEU A 116 -11.66 -2.36 -4.79
N PRO A 117 -12.18 -3.19 -5.73
CA PRO A 117 -13.62 -3.23 -5.99
C PRO A 117 -14.47 -3.67 -4.78
N MET A 118 -13.88 -4.46 -3.87
CA MET A 118 -14.54 -4.85 -2.63
C MET A 118 -14.56 -3.68 -1.63
N LEU A 119 -13.45 -2.93 -1.59
CA LEU A 119 -13.26 -1.82 -0.66
C LEU A 119 -14.08 -0.57 -1.02
N GLU A 120 -14.45 -0.40 -2.29
CA GLU A 120 -15.34 0.67 -2.75
C GLU A 120 -16.74 0.61 -2.09
N GLN A 121 -17.13 -0.57 -1.63
CA GLN A 121 -18.43 -0.80 -0.97
C GLN A 121 -18.40 -0.53 0.54
N MET A 122 -17.25 -0.19 1.12
CA MET A 122 -17.13 0.10 2.54
C MET A 122 -17.78 1.44 2.90
N ASP A 123 -18.22 1.58 4.16
CA ASP A 123 -18.77 2.83 4.69
C ASP A 123 -17.68 3.85 5.13
N ASP A 124 -16.41 3.58 4.86
CA ASP A 124 -15.29 4.46 5.21
C ASP A 124 -15.05 5.51 4.10
N GLU A 125 -15.86 6.55 4.09
CA GLU A 125 -15.76 7.68 3.15
C GLU A 125 -14.38 8.37 3.19
N PHE A 126 -13.71 8.37 4.35
CA PHE A 126 -12.37 8.96 4.44
C PHE A 126 -11.36 8.16 3.64
N THR A 127 -11.31 6.84 3.85
CA THR A 127 -10.41 5.95 3.11
C THR A 127 -10.71 5.98 1.61
N LYS A 128 -11.99 5.95 1.22
CA LYS A 128 -12.39 6.07 -0.19
C LYS A 128 -11.83 7.34 -0.82
N THR A 129 -12.21 8.49 -0.30
CA THR A 129 -11.84 9.80 -0.85
C THR A 129 -10.33 10.05 -0.80
N VAL A 130 -9.67 9.58 0.28
CA VAL A 130 -8.25 9.87 0.50
C VAL A 130 -7.32 8.86 -0.18
N TYR A 131 -7.73 7.62 -0.37
CA TYR A 131 -6.82 6.60 -0.89
C TYR A 131 -7.38 5.83 -2.08
N LEU A 132 -8.61 5.28 -2.01
CA LEU A 132 -9.05 4.31 -2.99
C LEU A 132 -9.09 4.86 -4.41
N ASP A 133 -9.52 6.11 -4.60
CA ASP A 133 -9.53 6.76 -5.92
C ASP A 133 -8.13 6.81 -6.56
N ALA A 134 -7.11 7.19 -5.79
CA ALA A 134 -5.74 7.25 -6.28
C ALA A 134 -5.21 5.86 -6.64
N PHE A 135 -5.46 4.86 -5.78
CA PHE A 135 -5.01 3.50 -6.03
C PHE A 135 -5.78 2.82 -7.17
N ALA A 136 -7.08 3.10 -7.33
CA ALA A 136 -7.88 2.65 -8.47
C ALA A 136 -7.34 3.23 -9.78
N LYS A 137 -6.97 4.51 -9.78
CA LYS A 137 -6.33 5.15 -10.94
C LYS A 137 -4.98 4.53 -11.25
N LEU A 138 -4.13 4.28 -10.25
CA LEU A 138 -2.86 3.57 -10.45
C LEU A 138 -3.05 2.19 -11.08
N LYS A 139 -4.07 1.45 -10.64
CA LYS A 139 -4.42 0.15 -11.21
C LYS A 139 -4.90 0.30 -12.66
N GLY A 140 -5.80 1.24 -12.93
CA GLY A 140 -6.33 1.50 -14.28
C GLY A 140 -5.25 1.90 -15.29
N GLU A 141 -4.24 2.64 -14.86
CA GLU A 141 -3.10 3.06 -15.69
C GLU A 141 -1.93 2.04 -15.70
N ASN A 142 -2.10 0.85 -15.11
CA ASN A 142 -1.08 -0.20 -15.01
C ASN A 142 0.22 0.27 -14.32
N LEU A 143 0.09 1.12 -13.30
CA LEU A 143 1.22 1.68 -12.55
C LEU A 143 1.52 0.93 -11.24
N GLY A 144 0.90 -0.20 -10.97
CA GLY A 144 1.14 -1.02 -9.78
C GLY A 144 2.60 -1.43 -9.62
N VAL A 145 3.26 -1.82 -10.72
CA VAL A 145 4.71 -2.13 -10.74
C VAL A 145 5.54 -0.89 -10.40
N ALA A 146 5.17 0.29 -10.91
CA ALA A 146 5.89 1.53 -10.60
C ALA A 146 5.77 1.88 -9.11
N LEU A 147 4.58 1.79 -8.53
CA LEU A 147 4.37 1.97 -7.10
C LEU A 147 5.23 0.99 -6.28
N SER A 148 5.20 -0.30 -6.63
CA SER A 148 5.98 -1.33 -5.94
C SER A 148 7.47 -1.02 -5.99
N ARG A 149 8.01 -0.59 -7.14
CA ARG A 149 9.44 -0.24 -7.32
C ARG A 149 9.81 1.01 -6.53
N ILE A 150 8.97 2.05 -6.55
CA ILE A 150 9.20 3.29 -5.78
C ILE A 150 9.28 2.97 -4.28
N VAL A 151 8.29 2.24 -3.77
CA VAL A 151 8.23 1.89 -2.35
C VAL A 151 9.40 0.97 -1.98
N TYR A 152 9.68 -0.05 -2.78
CA TYR A 152 10.73 -1.01 -2.45
C TYR A 152 12.14 -0.41 -2.58
N ALA A 153 12.35 0.58 -3.44
CA ALA A 153 13.60 1.34 -3.52
C ALA A 153 13.94 2.03 -2.18
N ALA A 154 12.94 2.46 -1.41
CA ALA A 154 13.15 3.05 -0.09
C ALA A 154 13.77 2.08 0.92
N SER A 155 13.67 0.76 0.75
CA SER A 155 14.38 -0.23 1.56
C SER A 155 15.90 -0.23 1.33
N GLY A 156 16.37 0.39 0.25
CA GLY A 156 17.75 0.36 -0.21
C GLY A 156 17.99 -0.70 -1.31
N ASP A 157 16.94 -1.25 -1.91
CA ASP A 157 17.04 -2.21 -3.01
C ASP A 157 17.59 -1.54 -4.28
N ARG A 158 18.81 -1.96 -4.67
CA ARG A 158 19.53 -1.37 -5.81
C ARG A 158 18.82 -1.62 -7.14
N GLU A 159 18.21 -2.78 -7.30
CA GLU A 159 17.50 -3.13 -8.53
C GLU A 159 16.27 -2.23 -8.72
N SER A 160 15.47 -2.03 -7.66
CA SER A 160 14.31 -1.12 -7.69
C SER A 160 14.74 0.33 -7.93
N THR A 161 15.83 0.78 -7.30
CA THR A 161 16.39 2.11 -7.55
C THR A 161 16.78 2.28 -9.02
N SER A 162 17.55 1.34 -9.58
CA SER A 162 17.96 1.38 -11.01
C SER A 162 16.74 1.30 -11.94
N TRP A 163 15.74 0.52 -11.58
CA TRP A 163 14.50 0.47 -12.37
C TRP A 163 13.77 1.82 -12.38
N CYS A 164 13.68 2.50 -11.25
CA CYS A 164 13.07 3.82 -11.15
C CYS A 164 13.81 4.86 -12.02
N GLU A 165 15.14 4.83 -12.01
CA GLU A 165 15.97 5.70 -12.84
C GLU A 165 15.72 5.49 -14.35
N LYS A 166 15.55 4.25 -14.77
CA LYS A 166 15.30 3.88 -16.17
C LYS A 166 13.86 4.15 -16.62
N ASN A 167 12.91 4.20 -15.68
CA ASN A 167 11.48 4.33 -15.96
C ASN A 167 10.87 5.63 -15.43
N LYS A 168 11.62 6.74 -15.52
CA LYS A 168 11.23 8.06 -14.96
C LYS A 168 9.81 8.48 -15.28
N ARG A 169 9.35 8.30 -16.53
CA ARG A 169 7.98 8.66 -16.93
C ARG A 169 6.90 7.91 -16.13
N LYS A 170 7.10 6.60 -15.87
CA LYS A 170 6.16 5.80 -15.08
C LYS A 170 6.21 6.19 -13.59
N VAL A 171 7.41 6.49 -13.09
CA VAL A 171 7.62 6.97 -11.72
C VAL A 171 6.91 8.31 -11.53
N GLU A 172 7.12 9.28 -12.42
CA GLU A 172 6.47 10.59 -12.39
C GLU A 172 4.93 10.47 -12.47
N ALA A 173 4.42 9.64 -13.37
CA ALA A 173 2.97 9.40 -13.48
C ALA A 173 2.41 8.82 -12.17
N CYS A 174 3.09 7.83 -11.59
CA CYS A 174 2.70 7.25 -10.31
C CYS A 174 2.70 8.30 -9.20
N LEU A 175 3.77 9.09 -9.07
CA LEU A 175 3.88 10.12 -8.04
C LEU A 175 2.84 11.24 -8.20
N LYS A 176 2.52 11.67 -9.43
CA LYS A 176 1.46 12.64 -9.70
C LYS A 176 0.10 12.14 -9.22
N ILE A 177 -0.22 10.87 -9.48
CA ILE A 177 -1.47 10.28 -8.98
C ILE A 177 -1.46 10.24 -7.45
N MET A 178 -0.36 9.82 -6.83
CA MET A 178 -0.24 9.75 -5.37
C MET A 178 -0.29 11.13 -4.72
N ALA A 179 0.35 12.14 -5.32
CA ALA A 179 0.27 13.52 -4.88
C ALA A 179 -1.07 14.18 -5.17
N ARG A 180 -1.93 13.54 -5.98
CA ARG A 180 -3.21 14.11 -6.41
C ARG A 180 -3.05 15.49 -7.03
N GLU A 181 -1.98 15.70 -7.76
CA GLU A 181 -1.86 16.88 -8.58
C GLU A 181 -3.07 16.95 -9.50
N ARG A 182 -3.96 17.92 -9.22
CA ARG A 182 -5.04 18.24 -10.12
C ARG A 182 -4.39 18.58 -11.45
N ILE A 183 -4.67 17.78 -12.47
CA ILE A 183 -4.41 18.20 -13.84
C ILE A 183 -5.28 19.46 -13.99
N ARG A 184 -4.67 20.62 -13.85
CA ARG A 184 -5.29 21.85 -14.30
C ARG A 184 -5.45 21.65 -15.81
N HIS A 185 -6.66 21.32 -16.23
CA HIS A 185 -7.05 21.55 -17.60
C HIS A 185 -7.07 23.08 -17.73
N ASP A 186 -5.94 23.63 -18.18
CA ASP A 186 -5.92 24.99 -18.68
C ASP A 186 -6.85 25.00 -19.89
N ASN A 187 -8.05 25.56 -19.68
CA ASN A 187 -8.97 25.93 -20.73
C ASN A 187 -8.49 27.21 -21.39
#